data_dab4b1e0c4381b41b07fd0cee6b2dcf8
#
_entry.id   dab4b1e0c4381b41b07fd0cee6b2dcf8
#
_cell.length_a   1.000
_cell.length_b   1.000
_cell.length_c   1.000
_cell.angle_alpha   90.00
_cell.angle_beta   90.00
_cell.angle_gamma   90.00
#
_symmetry.space_group_name_H-M   'P 1'
#
loop_
_entity.id
_entity.type
_entity.pdbx_description
1 polymer ?
#
loop_
_entity_poly.entity_id
_entity_poly.type
_entity_poly.pdbx_seq_one_letter_code
_entity_poly.pdbx_strand_id
1 'polypeptide(L)'
;MTDDRPDPAATRDRLAAAQTRLLCALVAGAPPPPGFDPARLRIQTDALIAKRREVVARLCPDLVAATGAQFAARFDAYARTHPRPAAGARADADAFAQTIPA
;
A
#
# COMPACT_ATOMS: atom_id res chain seq x y z
N MET A 1 26.49 21.30 -18.83
CA MET A 1 27.11 20.45 -17.79
C MET A 1 26.04 19.48 -17.30
N THR A 2 26.25 18.20 -17.54
CA THR A 2 25.27 17.18 -17.16
C THR A 2 25.46 16.85 -15.68
N ASP A 3 24.40 16.96 -14.90
CA ASP A 3 24.42 16.56 -13.50
C ASP A 3 24.30 15.04 -13.43
N ASP A 4 25.36 14.36 -12.99
CA ASP A 4 25.42 12.90 -12.87
C ASP A 4 24.72 12.39 -11.61
N ARG A 5 24.15 13.26 -10.80
CA ARG A 5 23.42 12.83 -9.61
C ARG A 5 22.11 12.14 -9.99
N PRO A 6 21.79 11.02 -9.33
CA PRO A 6 20.51 10.38 -9.60
C PRO A 6 19.35 11.32 -9.24
N ASP A 7 18.37 11.35 -10.11
CA ASP A 7 17.15 12.10 -9.87
C ASP A 7 16.44 11.52 -8.63
N PRO A 8 16.16 12.33 -7.59
CA PRO A 8 15.46 11.85 -6.41
C PRO A 8 14.08 11.27 -6.71
N ALA A 9 13.36 11.80 -7.71
CA ALA A 9 12.08 11.27 -8.12
C ALA A 9 12.23 9.88 -8.75
N ALA A 10 13.23 9.68 -9.62
CA ALA A 10 13.51 8.38 -10.22
C ALA A 10 13.92 7.35 -9.16
N THR A 11 14.68 7.77 -8.15
CA THR A 11 15.05 6.90 -7.02
C THR A 11 13.84 6.47 -6.21
N ARG A 12 12.95 7.42 -5.90
CA ARG A 12 11.69 7.12 -5.19
C ARG A 12 10.80 6.18 -5.98
N ASP A 13 10.71 6.39 -7.29
CA ASP A 13 9.90 5.53 -8.17
C ASP A 13 10.43 4.11 -8.20
N ARG A 14 11.76 3.95 -8.22
CA ARG A 14 12.38 2.61 -8.18
C ARG A 14 12.14 1.91 -6.86
N LEU A 15 12.23 2.64 -5.74
CA LEU A 15 11.94 2.09 -4.42
C LEU A 15 10.47 1.68 -4.30
N ALA A 16 9.56 2.53 -4.77
CA ALA A 16 8.14 2.23 -4.78
C ALA A 16 7.84 0.99 -5.63
N ALA A 17 8.46 0.87 -6.81
CA ALA A 17 8.31 -0.28 -7.67
C ALA A 17 8.85 -1.56 -7.02
N ALA A 18 9.98 -1.46 -6.32
CA ALA A 18 10.55 -2.60 -5.60
C ALA A 18 9.63 -3.05 -4.46
N GLN A 19 9.08 -2.12 -3.69
CA GLN A 19 8.12 -2.42 -2.63
C GLN A 19 6.84 -3.06 -3.19
N THR A 20 6.35 -2.55 -4.30
CA THR A 20 5.19 -3.12 -4.99
C THR A 20 5.44 -4.56 -5.40
N ARG A 21 6.60 -4.84 -5.97
CA ARG A 21 6.97 -6.21 -6.36
C ARG A 21 7.04 -7.14 -5.16
N LEU A 22 7.60 -6.67 -4.04
CA LEU A 22 7.66 -7.46 -2.81
C LEU A 22 6.27 -7.78 -2.27
N LEU A 23 5.39 -6.77 -2.22
CA LEU A 23 4.02 -6.96 -1.77
C LEU A 23 3.25 -7.93 -2.66
N CYS A 24 3.39 -7.79 -3.98
CA CYS A 24 2.77 -8.69 -4.94
C CYS A 24 3.30 -10.12 -4.78
N ALA A 25 4.60 -10.28 -4.57
CA ALA A 25 5.20 -11.59 -4.35
C ALA A 25 4.67 -12.26 -3.08
N LEU A 26 4.52 -11.51 -1.99
CA LEU A 26 3.97 -12.02 -0.73
C LEU A 26 2.51 -12.46 -0.91
N VAL A 27 1.71 -11.65 -1.60
CA VAL A 27 0.30 -11.95 -1.88
C VAL A 27 0.16 -13.17 -2.78
N ALA A 28 1.01 -13.29 -3.80
CA ALA A 28 0.98 -14.41 -4.73
C ALA A 28 1.57 -15.70 -4.13
N GLY A 29 2.14 -15.65 -2.92
CA GLY A 29 2.80 -16.79 -2.32
C GLY A 29 4.15 -17.13 -2.91
N ALA A 30 4.73 -16.22 -3.71
CA ALA A 30 6.06 -16.39 -4.28
C ALA A 30 7.11 -16.31 -3.17
N PRO A 31 8.24 -17.05 -3.30
CA PRO A 31 9.30 -16.97 -2.30
C PRO A 31 9.89 -15.56 -2.27
N PRO A 32 10.20 -15.02 -1.07
CA PRO A 32 10.83 -13.70 -0.96
C PRO A 32 12.24 -13.73 -1.55
N PRO A 33 12.77 -12.56 -2.00
CA PRO A 33 14.13 -12.48 -2.50
C PRO A 33 15.15 -12.95 -1.45
N PRO A 34 16.32 -13.47 -1.87
CA PRO A 34 17.38 -13.87 -0.93
C PRO A 34 17.78 -12.71 -0.01
N GLY A 35 17.99 -13.01 1.26
CA GLY A 35 18.38 -12.02 2.27
C GLY A 35 17.23 -11.37 3.00
N PHE A 36 15.98 -11.68 2.66
CA PHE A 36 14.79 -11.19 3.37
C PHE A 36 14.22 -12.24 4.30
N ASP A 37 13.96 -11.83 5.55
CA ASP A 37 13.24 -12.65 6.52
C ASP A 37 11.72 -12.52 6.26
N PRO A 38 11.02 -13.61 5.89
CA PRO A 38 9.59 -13.57 5.62
C PRO A 38 8.75 -13.05 6.79
N ALA A 39 9.11 -13.41 8.02
CA ALA A 39 8.38 -12.95 9.21
C ALA A 39 8.51 -11.44 9.38
N ARG A 40 9.73 -10.91 9.20
CA ARG A 40 9.99 -9.47 9.28
C ARG A 40 9.26 -8.71 8.20
N LEU A 41 9.24 -9.25 6.97
CA LEU A 41 8.50 -8.64 5.86
C LEU A 41 7.00 -8.56 6.14
N ARG A 42 6.42 -9.60 6.75
CA ARG A 42 5.00 -9.58 7.14
C ARG A 42 4.71 -8.50 8.16
N ILE A 43 5.55 -8.36 9.19
CA ILE A 43 5.41 -7.32 10.20
C ILE A 43 5.46 -5.93 9.55
N GLN A 44 6.43 -5.71 8.65
CA GLN A 44 6.56 -4.45 7.94
C GLN A 44 5.36 -4.18 7.02
N THR A 45 4.89 -5.19 6.31
CA THR A 45 3.72 -5.09 5.45
C THR A 45 2.48 -4.75 6.25
N ASP A 46 2.25 -5.42 7.36
CA ASP A 46 1.10 -5.18 8.23
C ASP A 46 1.14 -3.76 8.81
N ALA A 47 2.31 -3.28 9.20
CA ALA A 47 2.48 -1.92 9.71
C ALA A 47 2.20 -0.87 8.64
N LEU A 48 2.65 -1.09 7.40
CA LEU A 48 2.38 -0.19 6.28
C LEU A 48 0.90 -0.14 5.94
N ILE A 49 0.22 -1.28 5.95
CA ILE A 49 -1.22 -1.36 5.70
C ILE A 49 -1.99 -0.63 6.79
N ALA A 50 -1.63 -0.83 8.05
CA ALA A 50 -2.26 -0.13 9.18
C ALA A 50 -2.11 1.38 9.03
N LYS A 51 -0.93 1.85 8.63
CA LYS A 51 -0.68 3.27 8.42
C LYS A 51 -1.51 3.83 7.26
N ARG A 52 -1.59 3.11 6.13
CA ARG A 52 -2.45 3.49 5.00
C ARG A 52 -3.91 3.62 5.46
N ARG A 53 -4.39 2.65 6.23
CA ARG A 53 -5.76 2.64 6.75
C ARG A 53 -6.03 3.85 7.63
N GLU A 54 -5.12 4.20 8.53
CA GLU A 54 -5.25 5.37 9.40
C GLU A 54 -5.33 6.66 8.60
N VAL A 55 -4.49 6.81 7.59
CA VAL A 55 -4.47 8.02 6.76
C VAL A 55 -5.76 8.13 5.96
N VAL A 56 -6.22 7.05 5.34
CA VAL A 56 -7.48 7.03 4.59
C VAL A 56 -8.66 7.36 5.51
N ALA A 57 -8.70 6.79 6.71
CA ALA A 57 -9.77 7.07 7.67
C ALA A 57 -9.80 8.54 8.08
N ARG A 58 -8.64 9.15 8.22
CA ARG A 58 -8.52 10.57 8.59
C ARG A 58 -8.95 11.50 7.48
N LEU A 59 -8.60 11.16 6.22
CA LEU A 59 -8.95 11.98 5.06
C LEU A 59 -10.40 11.81 4.62
N CYS A 60 -10.96 10.64 4.83
CA CYS A 60 -12.29 10.29 4.31
C CYS A 60 -13.16 9.67 5.42
N PRO A 61 -13.56 10.45 6.45
CA PRO A 61 -14.38 9.93 7.54
C PRO A 61 -15.75 9.42 7.05
N ASP A 62 -16.29 10.01 5.97
CA ASP A 62 -17.55 9.56 5.39
C ASP A 62 -17.45 8.14 4.82
N LEU A 63 -16.30 7.79 4.27
CA LEU A 63 -16.04 6.45 3.76
C LEU A 63 -16.02 5.43 4.91
N VAL A 64 -15.41 5.79 6.03
CA VAL A 64 -15.41 4.97 7.24
C VAL A 64 -16.83 4.76 7.74
N ALA A 65 -17.61 5.82 7.82
CA ALA A 65 -19.01 5.75 8.27
C ALA A 65 -19.86 4.88 7.34
N ALA A 66 -19.68 5.03 6.03
CA ALA A 66 -20.42 4.25 5.03
C ALA A 66 -20.07 2.76 5.08
N THR A 67 -18.81 2.44 5.36
CA THR A 67 -18.34 1.04 5.44
C THR A 67 -18.68 0.41 6.80
N GLY A 68 -18.74 1.23 7.86
CA GLY A 68 -19.10 0.80 9.20
C GLY A 68 -18.00 0.00 9.90
N ALA A 69 -18.42 -0.91 10.78
CA ALA A 69 -17.50 -1.69 11.61
C ALA A 69 -16.54 -2.59 10.80
N GLN A 70 -16.84 -2.84 9.53
CA GLN A 70 -16.01 -3.68 8.66
C GLN A 70 -14.91 -2.91 7.93
N PHE A 71 -14.79 -1.60 8.16
CA PHE A 71 -13.83 -0.77 7.43
C PHE A 71 -12.41 -1.31 7.55
N ALA A 72 -11.95 -1.59 8.76
CA ALA A 72 -10.59 -2.07 8.98
C ALA A 72 -10.32 -3.39 8.24
N ALA A 73 -11.21 -4.36 8.38
CA ALA A 73 -11.04 -5.67 7.74
C ALA A 73 -11.10 -5.56 6.21
N ARG A 74 -12.02 -4.77 5.68
CA ARG A 74 -12.16 -4.58 4.23
C ARG A 74 -10.98 -3.82 3.64
N PHE A 75 -10.51 -2.78 4.32
CA PHE A 75 -9.36 -2.03 3.85
C PHE A 75 -8.10 -2.91 3.87
N ASP A 76 -7.90 -3.68 4.92
CA ASP A 76 -6.75 -4.58 5.01
C ASP A 76 -6.74 -5.60 3.87
N ALA A 77 -7.89 -6.20 3.57
CA ALA A 77 -8.03 -7.14 2.46
C ALA A 77 -7.72 -6.48 1.11
N TYR A 78 -8.24 -5.28 0.89
CA TYR A 78 -7.95 -4.48 -0.31
C TYR A 78 -6.46 -4.17 -0.41
N ALA A 79 -5.86 -3.69 0.67
CA ALA A 79 -4.47 -3.24 0.67
C ALA A 79 -3.48 -4.38 0.40
N ARG A 80 -3.82 -5.61 0.78
CA ARG A 80 -2.97 -6.77 0.53
C ARG A 80 -2.83 -7.09 -0.95
N THR A 81 -3.83 -6.75 -1.75
CA THR A 81 -3.82 -7.04 -3.19
C THR A 81 -3.64 -5.79 -4.06
N HIS A 82 -3.63 -4.60 -3.45
CA HIS A 82 -3.52 -3.33 -4.17
C HIS A 82 -2.43 -2.46 -3.52
N PRO A 83 -1.31 -2.24 -4.20
CA PRO A 83 -0.28 -1.34 -3.70
C PRO A 83 -0.82 0.07 -3.55
N ARG A 84 -0.23 0.83 -2.63
CA ARG A 84 -0.61 2.23 -2.46
C ARG A 84 -0.34 2.99 -3.76
N PRO A 85 -1.34 3.71 -4.31
CA PRO A 85 -1.12 4.50 -5.52
C PRO A 85 -0.05 5.58 -5.31
N ALA A 86 0.76 5.82 -6.34
CA ALA A 86 1.77 6.88 -6.31
C ALA A 86 1.14 8.26 -6.13
N ALA A 87 -0.11 8.44 -6.56
CA ALA A 87 -0.86 9.69 -6.40
C ALA A 87 -1.24 10.01 -4.96
N GLY A 88 -1.09 9.08 -4.02
CA GLY A 88 -1.22 9.33 -2.61
C GLY A 88 -2.48 8.77 -1.97
N ALA A 89 -2.74 9.22 -0.73
CA ALA A 89 -3.77 8.62 0.12
C ALA A 89 -5.20 8.86 -0.39
N ARG A 90 -5.47 9.99 -1.04
CA ARG A 90 -6.81 10.22 -1.60
C ARG A 90 -7.10 9.26 -2.75
N ALA A 91 -6.13 9.02 -3.61
CA ALA A 91 -6.26 8.03 -4.68
C ALA A 91 -6.43 6.62 -4.11
N ASP A 92 -5.77 6.32 -3.00
CA ASP A 92 -5.93 5.06 -2.27
C ASP A 92 -7.37 4.91 -1.75
N ALA A 93 -7.92 5.97 -1.15
CA ALA A 93 -9.28 6.01 -0.68
C ALA A 93 -10.30 5.81 -1.81
N ASP A 94 -10.10 6.50 -2.93
CA ASP A 94 -10.98 6.41 -4.11
C ASP A 94 -10.96 5.00 -4.70
N ALA A 95 -9.79 4.40 -4.83
CA ALA A 95 -9.66 3.04 -5.34
C ALA A 95 -10.30 2.02 -4.41
N PHE A 96 -10.13 2.19 -3.10
CA PHE A 96 -10.80 1.33 -2.12
C PHE A 96 -12.31 1.47 -2.18
N ALA A 97 -12.81 2.71 -2.30
CA ALA A 97 -14.25 2.97 -2.38
C ALA A 97 -14.90 2.25 -3.57
N GLN A 98 -14.19 2.12 -4.68
CA GLN A 98 -14.69 1.41 -5.86
C GLN A 98 -14.85 -0.10 -5.64
N THR A 99 -14.19 -0.66 -4.63
CA THR A 99 -14.30 -2.10 -4.31
C THR A 99 -15.50 -2.41 -3.41
N ILE A 100 -16.14 -1.39 -2.86
CA ILE A 100 -17.28 -1.56 -1.96
C ILE A 100 -18.56 -1.67 -2.80
N PRO A 101 -19.37 -2.72 -2.62
CA PRO A 101 -20.64 -2.82 -3.32
C PRO A 101 -21.57 -1.65 -2.94
N ALA A 102 -22.27 -1.14 -3.93
CA ALA A 102 -23.23 -0.06 -3.71
C ALA A 102 -24.43 -0.55 -2.88
#